data_3953c0892c6a01e30a6228bbb9c6caf3
#
_entry.id   3953c0892c6a01e30a6228bbb9c6caf3
#
_cell.length_a   1.000
_cell.length_b   1.000
_cell.length_c   1.000
_cell.angle_alpha   90.00
_cell.angle_beta   90.00
_cell.angle_gamma   90.00
#
_symmetry.space_group_name_H-M   'P 1'
#
loop_
_entity.id
_entity.type
_entity.pdbx_description
1 polymer ?
#
loop_
_entity_poly.entity_id
_entity_poly.type
_entity_poly.pdbx_seq_one_letter_code
_entity_poly.pdbx_strand_id
1 'polypeptide(L)'
;MVLCGASPASRFGAVVSDSYGEDCNGVGMPSACQREAAGFRVEFNDGTDMLQSFDPVADSRSRVLVLGTMPGVMSLQKQQYYGHPRNAFWSLVAALAGEPLPEEYGLRKAMLLRAGIALWDVCRCCEREGSLDSNICHEKPNRIDELLRRYPSIRAIAFNGQGAARLYRKHFGPPASEYGPLILPSTSPAHAV
;
A
#
# COMPACT_ATOMS: atom_id res chain seq x y z
N MET A 1 45.19 -12.87 35.09
CA MET A 1 44.06 -13.78 34.99
C MET A 1 42.95 -13.00 34.27
N VAL A 2 42.85 -13.23 32.97
CA VAL A 2 42.03 -12.46 32.04
C VAL A 2 40.72 -13.23 31.86
N LEU A 3 39.58 -12.60 32.12
CA LEU A 3 38.27 -13.13 31.72
C LEU A 3 37.64 -12.24 30.63
N CYS A 4 37.52 -12.82 29.46
CA CYS A 4 36.78 -12.35 28.31
C CYS A 4 35.28 -12.18 28.64
N GLY A 5 34.72 -11.00 28.44
CA GLY A 5 33.30 -10.76 28.45
C GLY A 5 32.79 -10.73 27.00
N ALA A 6 31.92 -11.65 26.68
CA ALA A 6 31.27 -11.76 25.36
C ALA A 6 30.21 -10.66 25.17
N SER A 7 30.23 -10.03 24.01
CA SER A 7 29.22 -9.09 23.51
C SER A 7 27.96 -9.86 23.06
N PRO A 8 26.74 -9.42 23.36
CA PRO A 8 25.56 -10.07 22.84
C PRO A 8 25.28 -9.58 21.43
N ALA A 9 25.26 -10.51 20.49
CA ALA A 9 24.82 -10.32 19.12
C ALA A 9 23.36 -9.87 19.07
N SER A 10 23.11 -8.78 18.37
CA SER A 10 21.78 -8.29 18.01
C SER A 10 21.07 -9.31 17.12
N ARG A 11 20.04 -9.94 17.65
CA ARG A 11 19.11 -10.75 16.85
C ARG A 11 18.22 -9.81 16.05
N PHE A 12 18.51 -9.68 14.78
CA PHE A 12 17.54 -9.19 13.79
C PHE A 12 16.41 -10.22 13.72
N GLY A 13 15.24 -9.84 14.19
CA GLY A 13 14.02 -10.64 14.04
C GLY A 13 13.67 -10.79 12.57
N ALA A 14 13.63 -12.04 12.11
CA ALA A 14 13.13 -12.40 10.80
C ALA A 14 11.69 -11.92 10.67
N VAL A 15 11.43 -11.15 9.61
CA VAL A 15 10.07 -10.86 9.15
C VAL A 15 9.50 -12.17 8.63
N VAL A 16 8.62 -12.79 9.40
CA VAL A 16 7.85 -13.94 8.95
C VAL A 16 6.82 -13.42 7.96
N SER A 17 7.05 -13.67 6.68
CA SER A 17 6.05 -13.50 5.65
C SER A 17 5.08 -14.67 5.73
N ASP A 18 4.03 -14.54 6.54
CA ASP A 18 2.88 -15.42 6.41
C ASP A 18 2.18 -15.07 5.09
N SER A 19 2.32 -15.97 4.14
CA SER A 19 1.68 -15.91 2.83
C SER A 19 0.16 -15.85 3.01
N TYR A 20 -0.43 -14.69 2.76
CA TYR A 20 -1.87 -14.53 2.56
C TYR A 20 -2.25 -15.13 1.19
N GLY A 21 -2.19 -16.44 1.08
CA GLY A 21 -2.62 -17.20 -0.08
C GLY A 21 -4.06 -17.64 0.07
N GLU A 22 -5.00 -16.84 -0.38
CA GLU A 22 -6.34 -17.32 -0.75
C GLU A 22 -6.76 -16.66 -2.06
N ASP A 23 -7.18 -17.52 -2.96
CA ASP A 23 -7.35 -17.36 -4.38
C ASP A 23 -8.27 -16.21 -4.81
N CYS A 24 -7.77 -15.39 -5.75
CA CYS A 24 -8.59 -14.51 -6.58
C CYS A 24 -9.41 -15.29 -7.64
N ASN A 25 -9.45 -16.62 -7.57
CA ASN A 25 -10.13 -17.48 -8.53
C ASN A 25 -11.56 -17.78 -8.12
N GLY A 26 -12.49 -17.33 -8.90
CA GLY A 26 -13.86 -17.82 -8.91
C GLY A 26 -14.89 -16.72 -9.15
N VAL A 27 -15.25 -16.52 -10.38
CA VAL A 27 -16.61 -16.43 -10.93
C VAL A 27 -16.48 -16.03 -12.41
N GLY A 28 -17.17 -16.74 -13.29
CA GLY A 28 -17.12 -16.62 -14.76
C GLY A 28 -17.53 -15.24 -15.29
N MET A 29 -16.83 -14.82 -16.35
CA MET A 29 -16.85 -13.51 -17.00
C MET A 29 -17.95 -13.35 -18.05
N PRO A 30 -18.53 -12.14 -18.19
CA PRO A 30 -18.98 -11.65 -19.49
C PRO A 30 -17.89 -10.77 -20.13
N SER A 31 -17.60 -11.09 -21.38
CA SER A 31 -16.60 -10.46 -22.25
C SER A 31 -17.08 -9.08 -22.70
N ALA A 32 -16.53 -8.01 -22.15
CA ALA A 32 -16.58 -6.68 -22.77
C ALA A 32 -15.62 -5.69 -22.07
N CYS A 33 -14.34 -5.87 -22.24
CA CYS A 33 -13.37 -4.79 -22.11
C CYS A 33 -12.10 -5.15 -22.91
N GLN A 34 -12.26 -5.26 -24.22
CA GLN A 34 -11.13 -5.37 -25.14
C GLN A 34 -10.97 -4.03 -25.83
N ARG A 35 -9.96 -3.27 -25.47
CA ARG A 35 -9.31 -2.27 -26.34
C ARG A 35 -7.81 -2.43 -26.19
N GLU A 36 -7.18 -2.76 -27.31
CA GLU A 36 -5.73 -2.89 -27.43
C GLU A 36 -5.08 -1.50 -27.35
N ALA A 37 -4.18 -1.32 -26.37
CA ALA A 37 -3.18 -0.27 -26.40
C ALA A 37 -1.83 -0.87 -26.02
N ALA A 38 -0.85 -0.62 -26.89
CA ALA A 38 0.48 -1.19 -26.86
C ALA A 38 1.26 -0.85 -25.58
N GLY A 39 1.87 -1.85 -24.96
CA GLY A 39 3.06 -1.69 -24.15
C GLY A 39 2.95 -2.01 -22.67
N PHE A 40 3.53 -3.09 -22.32
CA PHE A 40 3.88 -3.62 -21.02
C PHE A 40 2.82 -4.47 -20.32
N ARG A 41 2.88 -5.75 -20.65
CA ARG A 41 2.19 -6.81 -19.90
C ARG A 41 3.11 -7.26 -18.77
N VAL A 42 2.69 -7.06 -17.53
CA VAL A 42 3.27 -7.79 -16.39
C VAL A 42 2.63 -9.17 -16.42
N GLU A 43 3.38 -10.19 -16.83
CA GLU A 43 2.90 -11.58 -16.81
C GLU A 43 2.80 -12.03 -15.35
N PHE A 44 1.59 -12.18 -14.86
CA PHE A 44 1.31 -12.88 -13.61
C PHE A 44 0.93 -14.33 -13.93
N ASN A 45 1.49 -15.24 -13.17
CA ASN A 45 1.61 -16.68 -13.47
C ASN A 45 0.34 -17.50 -13.19
N ASP A 46 -0.87 -16.91 -13.25
CA ASP A 46 -2.14 -17.61 -13.01
C ASP A 46 -3.22 -17.38 -14.09
N GLY A 47 -2.85 -16.80 -15.23
CA GLY A 47 -3.76 -16.64 -16.37
C GLY A 47 -4.88 -15.60 -16.20
N THR A 48 -4.84 -14.77 -15.14
CA THR A 48 -5.74 -13.64 -14.94
C THR A 48 -5.01 -12.32 -15.14
N ASP A 49 -5.58 -11.39 -15.91
CA ASP A 49 -5.04 -10.03 -16.13
C ASP A 49 -5.18 -9.14 -14.87
N MET A 50 -5.31 -9.73 -13.69
CA MET A 50 -5.53 -9.04 -12.41
C MET A 50 -4.23 -8.46 -11.86
N LEU A 51 -4.17 -7.14 -11.71
CA LEU A 51 -3.10 -6.46 -10.99
C LEU A 51 -3.24 -6.73 -9.48
N GLN A 52 -2.12 -6.95 -8.79
CA GLN A 52 -2.11 -7.17 -7.35
C GLN A 52 -1.42 -6.02 -6.61
N SER A 53 -1.97 -5.64 -5.46
CA SER A 53 -1.35 -4.70 -4.54
C SER A 53 -0.22 -5.37 -3.75
N PHE A 54 0.55 -4.55 -3.03
CA PHE A 54 1.63 -5.02 -2.19
C PHE A 54 1.14 -5.35 -0.78
N ASP A 55 1.99 -6.05 -0.03
CA ASP A 55 1.80 -6.26 1.41
C ASP A 55 1.79 -4.92 2.17
N PRO A 56 1.08 -4.84 3.30
CA PRO A 56 1.06 -3.64 4.11
C PRO A 56 2.44 -3.36 4.73
N VAL A 57 2.79 -2.08 4.81
CA VAL A 57 3.93 -1.61 5.61
C VAL A 57 3.38 -1.14 6.94
N ALA A 58 3.50 -1.94 8.00
CA ALA A 58 2.97 -1.63 9.32
C ALA A 58 3.80 -2.31 10.42
N ASP A 59 3.83 -1.71 11.60
CA ASP A 59 4.39 -2.32 12.81
C ASP A 59 3.57 -1.93 14.06
N SER A 60 3.95 -2.46 15.22
CA SER A 60 3.26 -2.21 16.50
C SER A 60 3.29 -0.74 16.95
N ARG A 61 4.13 0.11 16.37
CA ARG A 61 4.25 1.54 16.66
C ARG A 61 3.36 2.40 15.76
N SER A 62 2.81 1.82 14.70
CA SER A 62 1.96 2.53 13.74
C SER A 62 0.74 3.13 14.44
N ARG A 63 0.48 4.43 14.21
CA ARG A 63 -0.63 5.21 14.78
C ARG A 63 -1.64 5.64 13.74
N VAL A 64 -1.17 5.87 12.51
CA VAL A 64 -1.97 6.31 11.37
C VAL A 64 -1.82 5.30 10.24
N LEU A 65 -2.94 4.82 9.69
CA LEU A 65 -2.95 4.02 8.48
C LEU A 65 -3.25 4.93 7.28
N VAL A 66 -2.29 5.07 6.38
CA VAL A 66 -2.51 5.73 5.09
C VAL A 66 -2.96 4.70 4.06
N LEU A 67 -4.09 4.95 3.41
CA LEU A 67 -4.66 4.08 2.39
C LEU A 67 -4.63 4.75 1.02
N GLY A 68 -3.97 4.10 0.05
CA GLY A 68 -4.10 4.38 -1.37
C GLY A 68 -5.25 3.59 -2.00
N THR A 69 -5.40 3.69 -3.31
CA THR A 69 -6.36 2.89 -4.10
C THR A 69 -5.75 1.56 -4.51
N MET A 70 -4.72 1.64 -5.37
CA MET A 70 -3.99 0.53 -5.98
C MET A 70 -2.64 1.05 -6.49
N PRO A 71 -1.52 0.28 -6.42
CA PRO A 71 -0.25 0.74 -6.94
C PRO A 71 -0.34 1.08 -8.44
N GLY A 72 0.21 2.24 -8.85
CA GLY A 72 0.29 2.64 -10.25
C GLY A 72 1.32 1.80 -11.02
N VAL A 73 1.33 1.89 -12.35
CA VAL A 73 2.22 1.13 -13.25
C VAL A 73 3.69 1.21 -12.81
N MET A 74 4.21 2.42 -12.56
CA MET A 74 5.61 2.59 -12.11
C MET A 74 5.89 1.96 -10.74
N SER A 75 4.88 1.92 -9.86
CA SER A 75 5.00 1.28 -8.55
C SER A 75 5.07 -0.25 -8.71
N LEU A 76 4.23 -0.83 -9.55
CA LEU A 76 4.23 -2.26 -9.86
C LEU A 76 5.56 -2.68 -10.51
N GLN A 77 6.05 -1.92 -11.48
CA GLN A 77 7.35 -2.20 -12.13
C GLN A 77 8.52 -2.20 -11.15
N LYS A 78 8.54 -1.24 -10.20
CA LYS A 78 9.60 -1.10 -9.22
C LYS A 78 9.40 -1.95 -7.97
N GLN A 79 8.23 -2.56 -7.81
CA GLN A 79 7.82 -3.24 -6.58
C GLN A 79 7.93 -2.31 -5.35
N GLN A 80 7.46 -1.07 -5.50
CA GLN A 80 7.58 -0.02 -4.49
C GLN A 80 6.31 0.82 -4.41
N TYR A 81 5.78 1.04 -3.22
CA TYR A 81 4.75 2.04 -2.99
C TYR A 81 5.21 3.41 -3.47
N TYR A 82 4.33 4.09 -4.21
CA TYR A 82 4.58 5.45 -4.72
C TYR A 82 5.91 5.56 -5.50
N GLY A 83 6.21 4.54 -6.34
CA GLY A 83 7.46 4.42 -7.10
C GLY A 83 7.63 5.41 -8.26
N HIS A 84 6.60 6.20 -8.61
CA HIS A 84 6.71 7.24 -9.63
C HIS A 84 7.55 8.42 -9.12
N PRO A 85 8.57 8.90 -9.87
CA PRO A 85 9.51 9.92 -9.37
C PRO A 85 8.86 11.26 -9.03
N ARG A 86 7.75 11.61 -9.69
CA ARG A 86 6.97 12.84 -9.40
C ARG A 86 5.88 12.65 -8.34
N ASN A 87 5.79 11.46 -7.69
CA ASN A 87 4.84 11.29 -6.61
C ASN A 87 5.38 11.94 -5.33
N ALA A 88 4.59 12.83 -4.73
CA ALA A 88 5.01 13.62 -3.59
C ALA A 88 5.01 12.83 -2.24
N PHE A 89 4.48 11.59 -2.21
CA PHE A 89 4.27 10.86 -0.95
C PHE A 89 5.53 10.77 -0.09
N TRP A 90 6.62 10.26 -0.65
CA TRP A 90 7.85 10.05 0.11
C TRP A 90 8.52 11.36 0.57
N SER A 91 8.43 12.42 -0.25
CA SER A 91 8.92 13.75 0.13
C SER A 91 8.11 14.34 1.28
N LEU A 92 6.78 14.14 1.29
CA LEU A 92 5.91 14.57 2.38
C LEU A 92 6.19 13.79 3.67
N VAL A 93 6.39 12.47 3.58
CA VAL A 93 6.76 11.65 4.75
C VAL A 93 8.11 12.09 5.33
N ALA A 94 9.11 12.38 4.48
CA ALA A 94 10.41 12.89 4.92
C ALA A 94 10.29 14.23 5.64
N ALA A 95 9.49 15.14 5.09
CA ALA A 95 9.21 16.44 5.72
C ALA A 95 8.52 16.29 7.09
N LEU A 96 7.53 15.38 7.19
CA LEU A 96 6.84 15.08 8.46
C LEU A 96 7.78 14.44 9.49
N ALA A 97 8.69 13.58 9.05
CA ALA A 97 9.68 12.94 9.91
C ALA A 97 10.82 13.90 10.34
N GLY A 98 10.96 15.06 9.68
CA GLY A 98 12.09 15.97 9.89
C GLY A 98 13.42 15.38 9.42
N GLU A 99 13.40 14.43 8.48
CA GLU A 99 14.57 13.72 7.96
C GLU A 99 14.74 13.98 6.46
N PRO A 100 15.97 13.91 5.90
CA PRO A 100 16.18 13.92 4.47
C PRO A 100 15.55 12.67 3.83
N LEU A 101 15.03 12.81 2.59
CA LEU A 101 14.45 11.69 1.86
C LEU A 101 15.54 10.66 1.50
N PRO A 102 15.45 9.42 2.00
CA PRO A 102 16.40 8.37 1.64
C PRO A 102 16.26 7.93 0.17
N GLU A 103 17.37 7.59 -0.46
CA GLU A 103 17.37 7.03 -1.82
C GLU A 103 16.84 5.58 -1.83
N GLU A 104 17.29 4.78 -0.87
CA GLU A 104 16.95 3.37 -0.76
C GLU A 104 15.51 3.18 -0.25
N TYR A 105 14.73 2.33 -0.94
CA TYR A 105 13.34 2.08 -0.59
C TYR A 105 13.15 1.44 0.80
N GLY A 106 14.08 0.55 1.20
CA GLY A 106 14.07 -0.03 2.55
C GLY A 106 14.16 1.02 3.65
N LEU A 107 15.03 2.02 3.45
CA LEU A 107 15.18 3.15 4.39
C LEU A 107 13.96 4.06 4.39
N ARG A 108 13.29 4.25 3.23
CA ARG A 108 11.99 4.98 3.18
C ARG A 108 10.92 4.29 4.00
N LYS A 109 10.79 2.97 3.90
CA LYS A 109 9.86 2.18 4.74
C LYS A 109 10.20 2.30 6.23
N ALA A 110 11.48 2.22 6.57
CA ALA A 110 11.93 2.38 7.95
C ALA A 110 11.61 3.79 8.51
N MET A 111 11.82 4.84 7.72
CA MET A 111 11.45 6.23 8.05
C MET A 111 9.94 6.35 8.28
N LEU A 112 9.11 5.80 7.39
CA LEU A 112 7.65 5.78 7.52
C LEU A 112 7.21 5.17 8.87
N LEU A 113 7.74 4.00 9.19
CA LEU A 113 7.43 3.30 10.44
C LEU A 113 7.92 4.05 11.69
N ARG A 114 9.09 4.71 11.64
CA ARG A 114 9.57 5.61 12.72
C ARG A 114 8.63 6.77 12.93
N ALA A 115 8.05 7.32 11.87
CA ALA A 115 7.04 8.36 11.94
C ALA A 115 5.67 7.88 12.46
N GLY A 116 5.53 6.59 12.79
CA GLY A 116 4.29 6.01 13.28
C GLY A 116 3.22 5.85 12.20
N ILE A 117 3.60 5.78 10.93
CA ILE A 117 2.71 5.67 9.79
C ILE A 117 2.75 4.25 9.24
N ALA A 118 1.57 3.64 9.12
CA ALA A 118 1.35 2.44 8.32
C ALA A 118 0.86 2.81 6.92
N LEU A 119 1.12 1.96 5.94
CA LEU A 119 0.75 2.18 4.55
C LEU A 119 0.17 0.91 3.94
N TRP A 120 -0.95 1.06 3.24
CA TRP A 120 -1.54 0.02 2.41
C TRP A 120 -2.42 0.62 1.32
N ASP A 121 -3.05 -0.25 0.50
CA ASP A 121 -4.06 0.13 -0.47
C ASP A 121 -5.43 -0.46 -0.10
N VAL A 122 -6.50 0.14 -0.59
CA VAL A 122 -7.85 -0.40 -0.42
C VAL A 122 -8.04 -1.64 -1.27
N CYS A 123 -7.57 -1.63 -2.53
CA CYS A 123 -7.65 -2.81 -3.40
C CYS A 123 -6.54 -3.80 -3.10
N ARG A 124 -6.91 -5.08 -2.98
CA ARG A 124 -5.99 -6.23 -3.03
C ARG A 124 -5.60 -6.54 -4.47
N CYS A 125 -6.61 -6.63 -5.33
CA CYS A 125 -6.40 -6.87 -6.74
C CYS A 125 -7.53 -6.20 -7.56
N CYS A 126 -7.23 -5.90 -8.83
CA CYS A 126 -8.19 -5.32 -9.77
C CYS A 126 -7.71 -5.48 -11.21
N GLU A 127 -8.62 -5.28 -12.14
CA GLU A 127 -8.29 -4.99 -13.54
C GLU A 127 -8.18 -3.48 -13.68
N ARG A 128 -7.14 -3.00 -14.35
CA ARG A 128 -6.96 -1.56 -14.61
C ARG A 128 -6.01 -1.31 -15.76
N GLU A 129 -6.47 -0.56 -16.74
CA GLU A 129 -5.61 0.00 -17.78
C GLU A 129 -4.93 1.27 -17.27
N GLY A 130 -3.59 1.32 -17.38
CA GLY A 130 -2.79 2.47 -16.94
C GLY A 130 -2.77 2.66 -15.42
N SER A 131 -2.80 3.92 -14.96
CA SER A 131 -2.67 4.28 -13.54
C SER A 131 -3.82 5.14 -13.00
N LEU A 132 -4.88 5.35 -13.81
CA LEU A 132 -6.03 6.15 -13.36
C LEU A 132 -6.98 5.31 -12.50
N ASP A 133 -7.36 5.84 -11.35
CA ASP A 133 -8.30 5.19 -10.43
C ASP A 133 -9.69 4.99 -11.03
N SER A 134 -10.08 5.84 -12.01
CA SER A 134 -11.35 5.70 -12.74
C SER A 134 -11.44 4.43 -13.59
N ASN A 135 -10.30 3.84 -13.93
CA ASN A 135 -10.22 2.64 -14.76
C ASN A 135 -10.17 1.34 -13.93
N ILE A 136 -10.25 1.45 -12.60
CA ILE A 136 -10.31 0.29 -11.72
C ILE A 136 -11.65 -0.41 -11.91
N CYS A 137 -11.61 -1.70 -12.26
CA CYS A 137 -12.77 -2.58 -12.37
C CYS A 137 -12.47 -3.95 -11.76
N HIS A 138 -13.53 -4.71 -11.43
CA HIS A 138 -13.46 -6.03 -10.81
C HIS A 138 -12.57 -6.08 -9.55
N GLU A 139 -12.50 -4.96 -8.83
CA GLU A 139 -11.64 -4.85 -7.67
C GLU A 139 -12.13 -5.71 -6.49
N LYS A 140 -11.17 -6.34 -5.81
CA LYS A 140 -11.36 -7.00 -4.52
C LYS A 140 -10.61 -6.21 -3.44
N PRO A 141 -11.23 -5.95 -2.29
CA PRO A 141 -10.59 -5.17 -1.24
C PRO A 141 -9.53 -5.99 -0.48
N ASN A 142 -8.58 -5.28 0.11
CA ASN A 142 -7.67 -5.83 1.12
C ASN A 142 -8.42 -6.06 2.44
N ARG A 143 -7.87 -6.90 3.31
CA ARG A 143 -8.42 -7.21 4.64
C ARG A 143 -8.02 -6.14 5.66
N ILE A 144 -8.50 -4.91 5.46
CA ILE A 144 -8.13 -3.74 6.28
C ILE A 144 -8.57 -3.92 7.72
N ASP A 145 -9.71 -4.54 7.97
CA ASP A 145 -10.23 -4.87 9.29
C ASP A 145 -9.30 -5.84 10.06
N GLU A 146 -8.69 -6.80 9.38
CA GLU A 146 -7.68 -7.69 9.99
C GLU A 146 -6.39 -6.96 10.33
N LEU A 147 -5.95 -6.05 9.46
CA LEU A 147 -4.80 -5.19 9.73
C LEU A 147 -5.02 -4.34 10.99
N LEU A 148 -6.18 -3.71 11.11
CA LEU A 148 -6.54 -2.88 12.26
C LEU A 148 -6.63 -3.70 13.54
N ARG A 149 -7.14 -4.93 13.48
CA ARG A 149 -7.14 -5.86 14.63
C ARG A 149 -5.72 -6.31 15.02
N ARG A 150 -4.85 -6.52 14.02
CA ARG A 150 -3.44 -6.92 14.25
C ARG A 150 -2.61 -5.78 14.84
N TYR A 151 -2.91 -4.54 14.48
CA TYR A 151 -2.19 -3.35 14.94
C TYR A 151 -3.13 -2.37 15.68
N PRO A 152 -3.56 -2.72 16.89
CA PRO A 152 -4.55 -1.93 17.66
C PRO A 152 -4.02 -0.57 18.13
N SER A 153 -2.74 -0.28 17.90
CA SER A 153 -2.15 1.05 18.11
C SER A 153 -2.56 2.07 17.05
N ILE A 154 -3.07 1.63 15.90
CA ILE A 154 -3.62 2.51 14.85
C ILE A 154 -4.89 3.18 15.38
N ARG A 155 -4.94 4.51 15.34
CA ARG A 155 -6.03 5.35 15.84
C ARG A 155 -6.60 6.29 14.79
N ALA A 156 -5.99 6.35 13.60
CA ALA A 156 -6.47 7.18 12.50
C ALA A 156 -6.31 6.47 11.16
N ILE A 157 -7.25 6.72 10.26
CA ILE A 157 -7.20 6.29 8.86
C ILE A 157 -7.14 7.55 8.00
N ALA A 158 -6.09 7.67 7.19
CA ALA A 158 -5.92 8.75 6.24
C ALA A 158 -6.02 8.19 4.81
N PHE A 159 -6.88 8.76 4.00
CA PHE A 159 -7.03 8.38 2.59
C PHE A 159 -6.18 9.29 1.71
N ASN A 160 -5.28 8.73 0.93
CA ASN A 160 -4.48 9.46 -0.04
C ASN A 160 -5.30 9.75 -1.31
N GLY A 161 -6.15 10.75 -1.21
CA GLY A 161 -7.08 11.19 -2.24
C GLY A 161 -8.51 10.68 -2.08
N GLN A 162 -9.41 11.34 -2.80
CA GLN A 162 -10.85 11.02 -2.80
C GLN A 162 -11.14 9.61 -3.37
N GLY A 163 -10.30 9.12 -4.29
CA GLY A 163 -10.42 7.78 -4.87
C GLY A 163 -10.37 6.70 -3.81
N ALA A 164 -9.35 6.74 -2.94
CA ALA A 164 -9.18 5.80 -1.85
C ALA A 164 -10.36 5.85 -0.86
N ALA A 165 -10.84 7.04 -0.51
CA ALA A 165 -11.97 7.21 0.39
C ALA A 165 -13.29 6.67 -0.20
N ARG A 166 -13.54 6.89 -1.51
CA ARG A 166 -14.73 6.34 -2.18
C ARG A 166 -14.68 4.82 -2.23
N LEU A 167 -13.52 4.26 -2.58
CA LEU A 167 -13.34 2.83 -2.71
C LEU A 167 -13.47 2.13 -1.35
N TYR A 168 -12.89 2.70 -0.31
CA TYR A 168 -13.07 2.21 1.06
C TYR A 168 -14.56 2.17 1.45
N ARG A 169 -15.30 3.28 1.23
CA ARG A 169 -16.74 3.34 1.56
C ARG A 169 -17.55 2.32 0.77
N LYS A 170 -17.20 2.05 -0.48
CA LYS A 170 -17.87 1.05 -1.32
C LYS A 170 -17.82 -0.35 -0.69
N HIS A 171 -16.68 -0.74 -0.11
CA HIS A 171 -16.45 -2.10 0.37
C HIS A 171 -16.71 -2.28 1.88
N PHE A 172 -16.45 -1.24 2.67
CA PHE A 172 -16.49 -1.31 4.15
C PHE A 172 -17.54 -0.38 4.78
N GLY A 173 -18.21 0.46 3.99
CA GLY A 173 -19.03 1.52 4.54
C GLY A 173 -18.19 2.70 5.06
N PRO A 174 -18.80 3.61 5.83
CA PRO A 174 -18.04 4.71 6.45
C PRO A 174 -17.05 4.15 7.48
N PRO A 175 -15.82 4.70 7.56
CA PRO A 175 -14.90 4.31 8.62
C PRO A 175 -15.51 4.57 10.01
N ALA A 176 -15.22 3.69 10.96
CA ALA A 176 -15.64 3.89 12.33
C ALA A 176 -15.10 5.23 12.88
N SER A 177 -15.93 5.97 13.62
CA SER A 177 -15.61 7.32 14.13
C SER A 177 -14.36 7.33 15.03
N GLU A 178 -14.07 6.21 15.67
CA GLU A 178 -12.88 6.02 16.53
C GLU A 178 -11.55 6.18 15.79
N TYR A 179 -11.53 5.97 14.46
CA TYR A 179 -10.32 6.14 13.64
C TYR A 179 -10.12 7.56 13.11
N GLY A 180 -10.99 8.52 13.42
CA GLY A 180 -10.84 9.92 12.99
C GLY A 180 -10.49 10.04 11.51
N PRO A 181 -11.35 9.61 10.56
CA PRO A 181 -10.99 9.48 9.15
C PRO A 181 -10.62 10.83 8.52
N LEU A 182 -9.49 10.88 7.81
CA LEU A 182 -8.98 12.05 7.12
C LEU A 182 -8.93 11.78 5.61
N ILE A 183 -9.43 12.71 4.80
CA ILE A 183 -9.25 12.65 3.34
C ILE A 183 -8.21 13.70 2.97
N LEU A 184 -7.04 13.24 2.54
CA LEU A 184 -5.92 14.07 2.15
C LEU A 184 -5.97 14.35 0.64
N PRO A 185 -5.35 15.43 0.16
CA PRO A 185 -5.07 15.59 -1.27
C PRO A 185 -4.27 14.41 -1.79
N SER A 186 -4.55 13.96 -3.02
CA SER A 186 -3.78 12.89 -3.65
C SER A 186 -2.34 13.33 -3.90
N THR A 187 -1.38 12.46 -3.57
CA THR A 187 0.05 12.69 -3.88
C THR A 187 0.43 12.28 -5.30
N SER A 188 -0.52 11.71 -6.06
CA SER A 188 -0.30 11.25 -7.42
C SER A 188 -0.07 12.41 -8.39
N PRO A 189 0.94 12.35 -9.29
CA PRO A 189 1.13 13.38 -10.31
C PRO A 189 -0.01 13.47 -11.32
N ALA A 190 -0.88 12.48 -11.40
CA ALA A 190 -2.08 12.53 -12.24
C ALA A 190 -3.15 13.51 -11.71
N HIS A 191 -3.03 13.95 -10.47
CA HIS A 191 -3.92 14.92 -9.81
C HIS A 191 -3.22 16.26 -9.53
N ALA A 192 -1.97 16.45 -9.99
CA ALA A 192 -1.31 17.75 -9.94
C ALA A 192 -1.99 18.68 -10.98
N VAL A 193 -2.75 19.66 -10.48
CA VAL A 193 -3.30 20.77 -11.27
C VAL A 193 -2.22 21.80 -11.44
#